data_32e2274c473f0c2751864c4898c32502
#
_entry.id   32e2274c473f0c2751864c4898c32502
#
_cell.length_a   1.000
_cell.length_b   1.000
_cell.length_c   1.000
_cell.angle_alpha   90.00
_cell.angle_beta   90.00
_cell.angle_gamma   90.00
#
_symmetry.space_group_name_H-M   'P 1'
#
loop_
_entity.id
_entity.type
_entity.pdbx_description
1 polymer ?
#
loop_
_entity_poly.entity_id
_entity_poly.type
_entity_poly.pdbx_seq_one_letter_code
_entity_poly.pdbx_strand_id
1 'polypeptide(L)'
;MSEDLYGFKNTYFKRVMRSSRFQMNSIVNSFRKKPYVKSKISAALREQVWLQQNGRVFEAKCATTWCENKISVFDFQCGHDVPESKGGPTDINNLFPICPKCNLSMGNQYTLKEWSALHIPVKSKSKPNPFGYLCCYSTASITTATK
;
A
#
# COMPACT_ATOMS: atom_id res chain seq x y z
N MET A 1 -54.16 30.48 44.33
CA MET A 1 -53.74 29.06 44.27
C MET A 1 -53.63 28.62 42.83
N SER A 2 -52.56 29.01 42.11
CA SER A 2 -52.37 28.58 40.72
C SER A 2 -50.90 28.77 40.17
N GLU A 3 -49.87 28.62 41.00
CA GLU A 3 -48.51 28.83 40.57
C GLU A 3 -47.61 27.57 40.56
N ASP A 4 -48.05 26.41 41.07
CA ASP A 4 -47.17 25.26 41.23
C ASP A 4 -47.20 24.24 40.07
N LEU A 5 -48.05 24.43 39.06
CA LEU A 5 -48.19 23.47 37.94
C LEU A 5 -47.21 23.71 36.80
N TYR A 6 -46.55 24.90 36.74
CA TYR A 6 -45.62 25.21 35.64
C TYR A 6 -44.21 24.76 35.91
N GLY A 7 -43.80 24.65 37.17
CA GLY A 7 -42.47 24.17 37.57
C GLY A 7 -42.21 22.67 37.34
N PHE A 8 -43.27 21.88 37.51
CA PHE A 8 -43.13 20.40 37.45
C PHE A 8 -42.93 19.88 36.00
N LYS A 9 -43.52 20.55 35.01
CA LYS A 9 -43.42 20.18 33.60
C LYS A 9 -42.02 20.42 33.02
N ASN A 10 -41.34 21.43 33.53
CA ASN A 10 -40.03 21.83 33.01
C ASN A 10 -38.89 20.92 33.48
N THR A 11 -38.97 20.40 34.68
CA THR A 11 -37.95 19.46 35.21
C THR A 11 -38.07 18.05 34.61
N TYR A 12 -39.28 17.56 34.40
CA TYR A 12 -39.52 16.28 33.74
C TYR A 12 -39.09 16.30 32.28
N PHE A 13 -39.44 17.35 31.55
CA PHE A 13 -39.07 17.53 30.16
C PHE A 13 -37.52 17.65 29.97
N LYS A 14 -36.86 18.42 30.85
CA LYS A 14 -35.39 18.51 30.86
C LYS A 14 -34.72 17.16 31.17
N ARG A 15 -35.33 16.32 32.03
CA ARG A 15 -34.80 15.00 32.35
C ARG A 15 -34.96 14.01 31.21
N VAL A 16 -36.11 14.00 30.52
CA VAL A 16 -36.39 13.18 29.36
C VAL A 16 -35.47 13.56 28.19
N MET A 17 -35.29 14.85 27.94
CA MET A 17 -34.38 15.35 26.87
C MET A 17 -32.90 15.05 27.15
N ARG A 18 -32.46 15.05 28.43
CA ARG A 18 -31.10 14.58 28.78
C ARG A 18 -30.91 13.10 28.57
N SER A 19 -31.90 12.29 28.89
CA SER A 19 -31.82 10.83 28.68
C SER A 19 -31.76 10.47 27.19
N SER A 20 -32.60 11.10 26.35
CA SER A 20 -32.60 10.87 24.91
C SER A 20 -31.31 11.35 24.24
N ARG A 21 -30.76 12.49 24.67
CA ARG A 21 -29.47 12.99 24.16
C ARG A 21 -28.30 12.09 24.56
N PHE A 22 -28.36 11.49 25.76
CA PHE A 22 -27.34 10.52 26.19
C PHE A 22 -27.42 9.21 25.39
N GLN A 23 -28.59 8.69 25.10
CA GLN A 23 -28.80 7.52 24.25
C GLN A 23 -28.37 7.79 22.80
N MET A 24 -28.73 8.94 22.24
CA MET A 24 -28.32 9.34 20.88
C MET A 24 -26.80 9.44 20.76
N ASN A 25 -26.12 10.01 21.76
CA ASN A 25 -24.65 10.10 21.76
C ASN A 25 -23.97 8.72 21.86
N SER A 26 -24.54 7.77 22.60
CA SER A 26 -24.00 6.40 22.68
C SER A 26 -24.14 5.67 21.34
N ILE A 27 -25.26 5.84 20.66
CA ILE A 27 -25.50 5.28 19.32
C ILE A 27 -24.54 5.90 18.29
N VAL A 28 -24.40 7.22 18.27
CA VAL A 28 -23.49 7.93 17.34
C VAL A 28 -22.04 7.52 17.60
N ASN A 29 -21.62 7.36 18.85
CA ASN A 29 -20.27 6.89 19.18
C ASN A 29 -20.03 5.42 18.81
N SER A 30 -21.05 4.59 18.79
CA SER A 30 -20.97 3.21 18.32
C SER A 30 -20.67 3.11 16.82
N PHE A 31 -21.10 4.09 16.02
CA PHE A 31 -20.84 4.17 14.58
C PHE A 31 -19.54 4.92 14.23
N ARG A 32 -18.86 5.54 15.18
CA ARG A 32 -17.54 6.13 14.93
C ARG A 32 -16.55 5.00 14.70
N LYS A 33 -16.12 4.84 13.44
CA LYS A 33 -14.99 3.95 13.13
C LYS A 33 -13.81 4.37 14.01
N LYS A 34 -13.23 3.41 14.74
CA LYS A 34 -12.01 3.65 15.51
C LYS A 34 -10.95 4.25 14.58
N PRO A 35 -10.20 5.27 15.00
CA PRO A 35 -9.13 5.80 14.17
C PRO A 35 -8.17 4.66 13.84
N TYR A 36 -7.85 4.54 12.55
CA TYR A 36 -6.87 3.56 12.08
C TYR A 36 -5.49 3.91 12.65
N VAL A 37 -4.92 2.95 13.37
CA VAL A 37 -3.54 3.03 13.89
C VAL A 37 -2.72 2.00 13.13
N LYS A 38 -1.72 2.47 12.38
CA LYS A 38 -0.84 1.60 11.59
C LYS A 38 -0.06 0.66 12.50
N SER A 39 -0.11 -0.64 12.24
CA SER A 39 0.65 -1.66 12.96
C SER A 39 2.13 -1.58 12.62
N LYS A 40 2.99 -1.73 13.60
CA LYS A 40 4.44 -1.80 13.39
C LYS A 40 4.83 -3.24 13.03
N ILE A 41 5.42 -3.43 11.86
CA ILE A 41 5.97 -4.72 11.44
C ILE A 41 7.25 -4.98 12.23
N SER A 42 7.31 -6.08 12.98
CA SER A 42 8.50 -6.46 13.75
C SER A 42 9.64 -6.90 12.84
N ALA A 43 10.89 -6.79 13.32
CA ALA A 43 12.07 -7.26 12.58
C ALA A 43 11.99 -8.76 12.28
N ALA A 44 11.54 -9.56 13.25
CA ALA A 44 11.38 -11.00 13.09
C ALA A 44 10.36 -11.35 11.99
N LEU A 45 9.21 -10.66 11.96
CA LEU A 45 8.21 -10.88 10.90
C LEU A 45 8.75 -10.46 9.53
N ARG A 46 9.50 -9.35 9.47
CA ARG A 46 10.15 -8.89 8.24
C ARG A 46 11.14 -9.93 7.69
N GLU A 47 11.95 -10.53 8.55
CA GLU A 47 12.87 -11.60 8.17
C GLU A 47 12.13 -12.83 7.67
N GLN A 48 11.07 -13.26 8.35
CA GLN A 48 10.24 -14.38 7.92
C GLN A 48 9.58 -14.14 6.56
N VAL A 49 9.08 -12.95 6.29
CA VAL A 49 8.53 -12.57 4.98
C VAL A 49 9.59 -12.71 3.88
N TRP A 50 10.82 -12.27 4.13
CA TRP A 50 11.91 -12.45 3.17
C TRP A 50 12.20 -13.91 2.89
N LEU A 51 12.40 -14.70 3.96
CA LEU A 51 12.73 -16.12 3.85
C LEU A 51 11.63 -16.95 3.17
N GLN A 52 10.37 -16.64 3.45
CA GLN A 52 9.23 -17.33 2.83
C GLN A 52 9.13 -17.08 1.33
N GLN A 53 9.37 -15.86 0.88
CA GLN A 53 9.17 -15.47 -0.51
C GLN A 53 10.42 -15.72 -1.37
N ASN A 54 11.59 -15.47 -0.84
CA ASN A 54 12.84 -15.49 -1.59
C ASN A 54 13.82 -16.58 -1.14
N GLY A 55 13.58 -17.18 0.04
CA GLY A 55 14.54 -18.13 0.63
C GLY A 55 15.78 -17.43 1.18
N ARG A 56 16.91 -18.17 1.25
CA ARG A 56 18.18 -17.68 1.80
C ARG A 56 19.07 -17.02 0.74
N VAL A 57 18.53 -16.05 0.02
CA VAL A 57 19.28 -15.27 -0.96
C VAL A 57 19.46 -13.83 -0.47
N PHE A 58 20.55 -13.20 -0.88
CA PHE A 58 20.86 -11.82 -0.49
C PHE A 58 20.04 -10.79 -1.28
N GLU A 59 19.85 -11.04 -2.57
CA GLU A 59 19.11 -10.19 -3.48
C GLU A 59 17.99 -10.97 -4.18
N ALA A 60 16.89 -10.29 -4.46
CA ALA A 60 15.77 -10.85 -5.22
C ALA A 60 15.12 -9.74 -6.07
N LYS A 61 14.26 -10.15 -6.98
CA LYS A 61 13.40 -9.23 -7.73
C LYS A 61 12.23 -8.78 -6.84
N CYS A 62 11.77 -7.56 -7.03
CA CYS A 62 10.54 -7.06 -6.41
C CYS A 62 9.36 -8.02 -6.71
N ALA A 63 8.51 -8.29 -5.70
CA ALA A 63 7.37 -9.20 -5.86
C ALA A 63 6.31 -8.73 -6.88
N THR A 64 6.33 -7.46 -7.29
CA THR A 64 5.49 -6.95 -8.38
C THR A 64 5.95 -7.53 -9.71
N THR A 65 5.06 -8.17 -10.46
CA THR A 65 5.39 -8.96 -11.67
C THR A 65 6.15 -8.19 -12.74
N TRP A 66 5.78 -6.94 -12.99
CA TRP A 66 6.38 -6.09 -14.02
C TRP A 66 7.55 -5.23 -13.54
N CYS A 67 7.84 -5.23 -12.23
CA CYS A 67 8.90 -4.41 -11.67
C CYS A 67 10.26 -5.08 -11.83
N GLU A 68 11.20 -4.41 -12.50
CA GLU A 68 12.56 -4.92 -12.71
C GLU A 68 13.54 -4.55 -11.59
N ASN A 69 13.08 -3.82 -10.56
CA ASN A 69 13.94 -3.42 -9.45
C ASN A 69 14.37 -4.63 -8.64
N LYS A 70 15.67 -4.71 -8.36
CA LYS A 70 16.23 -5.63 -7.38
C LYS A 70 16.08 -5.04 -5.99
N ILE A 71 15.83 -5.89 -5.03
CA ILE A 71 15.75 -5.59 -3.59
C ILE A 71 16.73 -6.49 -2.86
N SER A 72 17.28 -6.01 -1.76
CA SER A 72 18.14 -6.80 -0.89
C SER A 72 17.47 -7.06 0.46
N VAL A 73 17.99 -8.03 1.20
CA VAL A 73 17.50 -8.36 2.54
C VAL A 73 17.51 -7.18 3.51
N PHE A 74 18.32 -6.13 3.23
CA PHE A 74 18.43 -4.95 4.07
C PHE A 74 17.50 -3.80 3.68
N ASP A 75 17.19 -3.64 2.39
CA ASP A 75 16.52 -2.45 1.85
C ASP A 75 15.14 -2.69 1.24
N PHE A 76 14.59 -3.92 1.35
CA PHE A 76 13.22 -4.17 0.92
C PHE A 76 12.19 -3.57 1.88
N GLN A 77 10.98 -3.39 1.40
CA GLN A 77 9.82 -3.04 2.21
C GLN A 77 8.82 -4.19 2.24
N CYS A 78 8.18 -4.41 3.39
CA CYS A 78 7.04 -5.31 3.51
C CYS A 78 5.78 -4.56 3.04
N GLY A 79 5.30 -4.88 1.85
CA GLY A 79 4.03 -4.40 1.37
C GLY A 79 2.90 -5.35 1.74
N HIS A 80 1.75 -4.82 2.12
CA HIS A 80 0.55 -5.62 2.33
C HIS A 80 -0.09 -5.96 0.99
N ASP A 81 -0.53 -7.20 0.79
CA ASP A 81 -1.41 -7.54 -0.35
C ASP A 81 -2.74 -6.82 -0.19
N VAL A 82 -3.49 -7.15 0.85
CA VAL A 82 -4.67 -6.36 1.22
C VAL A 82 -4.23 -5.25 2.15
N PRO A 83 -4.44 -3.96 1.79
CA PRO A 83 -4.05 -2.85 2.64
C PRO A 83 -4.62 -2.95 4.05
N GLU A 84 -3.80 -2.64 5.06
CA GLU A 84 -4.22 -2.64 6.47
C GLU A 84 -5.40 -1.67 6.72
N SER A 85 -5.44 -0.53 6.03
CA SER A 85 -6.57 0.42 6.09
C SER A 85 -7.89 -0.16 5.56
N LYS A 86 -7.82 -1.22 4.75
CA LYS A 86 -8.97 -2.00 4.24
C LYS A 86 -9.24 -3.26 5.07
N GLY A 87 -8.57 -3.41 6.22
CA GLY A 87 -8.74 -4.56 7.12
C GLY A 87 -7.80 -5.73 6.84
N GLY A 88 -6.78 -5.55 5.99
CA GLY A 88 -5.76 -6.57 5.77
C GLY A 88 -4.93 -6.81 7.04
N PRO A 89 -4.68 -8.07 7.42
CA PRO A 89 -3.89 -8.39 8.60
C PRO A 89 -2.41 -8.11 8.38
N THR A 90 -1.68 -7.81 9.46
CA THR A 90 -0.21 -7.69 9.43
C THR A 90 0.39 -9.04 9.82
N ASP A 91 0.29 -10.00 8.93
CA ASP A 91 0.82 -11.36 9.08
C ASP A 91 1.65 -11.78 7.85
N ILE A 92 2.31 -12.93 7.98
CA ILE A 92 3.21 -13.46 6.96
C ILE A 92 2.50 -13.78 5.62
N ASN A 93 1.19 -14.09 5.65
CA ASN A 93 0.44 -14.46 4.46
C ASN A 93 -0.01 -13.26 3.64
N ASN A 94 -0.10 -12.09 4.29
CA ASN A 94 -0.52 -10.83 3.67
C ASN A 94 0.63 -9.87 3.43
N LEU A 95 1.89 -10.27 3.69
CA LEU A 95 3.07 -9.42 3.52
C LEU A 95 3.99 -9.97 2.42
N PHE A 96 4.48 -9.06 1.56
CA PHE A 96 5.37 -9.38 0.44
C PHE A 96 6.59 -8.46 0.40
N PRO A 97 7.77 -8.97 0.01
CA PRO A 97 8.96 -8.14 -0.17
C PRO A 97 8.86 -7.37 -1.47
N ILE A 98 8.69 -6.06 -1.38
CA ILE A 98 8.58 -5.15 -2.53
C ILE A 98 9.59 -4.02 -2.43
N CYS A 99 9.90 -3.38 -3.56
CA CYS A 99 10.77 -2.22 -3.56
C CYS A 99 10.04 -0.97 -3.01
N PRO A 100 10.77 0.01 -2.45
CA PRO A 100 10.18 1.24 -1.92
C PRO A 100 9.31 1.99 -2.94
N LYS A 101 9.71 1.97 -4.21
CA LYS A 101 8.98 2.62 -5.29
C LYS A 101 7.59 1.99 -5.49
N CYS A 102 7.51 0.66 -5.60
CA CYS A 102 6.23 -0.04 -5.75
C CYS A 102 5.35 0.15 -4.52
N ASN A 103 5.92 0.05 -3.30
CA ASN A 103 5.16 0.24 -2.07
C ASN A 103 4.55 1.64 -1.98
N LEU A 104 5.32 2.66 -2.32
CA LEU A 104 4.84 4.04 -2.32
C LEU A 104 3.76 4.28 -3.39
N SER A 105 3.97 3.77 -4.61
CA SER A 105 3.06 3.98 -5.74
C SER A 105 1.75 3.21 -5.59
N MET A 106 1.79 2.00 -5.06
CA MET A 106 0.60 1.19 -4.76
C MET A 106 -0.23 1.81 -3.64
N GLY A 107 0.44 2.34 -2.61
CA GLY A 107 -0.20 2.97 -1.44
C GLY A 107 -1.21 2.03 -0.78
N ASN A 108 -2.38 2.57 -0.46
CA ASN A 108 -3.52 1.82 0.10
C ASN A 108 -4.67 1.63 -0.91
N GLN A 109 -4.43 1.94 -2.19
CA GLN A 109 -5.46 1.90 -3.23
C GLN A 109 -5.64 0.50 -3.79
N TYR A 110 -4.52 -0.21 -4.01
CA TYR A 110 -4.48 -1.49 -4.71
C TYR A 110 -4.01 -2.61 -3.80
N THR A 111 -4.50 -3.82 -4.07
CA THR A 111 -3.86 -5.06 -3.62
C THR A 111 -2.63 -5.32 -4.49
N LEU A 112 -1.70 -6.16 -4.03
CA LEU A 112 -0.52 -6.53 -4.82
C LEU A 112 -0.91 -7.20 -6.15
N LYS A 113 -1.98 -7.98 -6.15
CA LYS A 113 -2.52 -8.63 -7.36
C LYS A 113 -3.07 -7.63 -8.36
N GLU A 114 -3.89 -6.69 -7.90
CA GLU A 114 -4.42 -5.61 -8.73
C GLU A 114 -3.29 -4.74 -9.28
N TRP A 115 -2.32 -4.36 -8.43
CA TRP A 115 -1.16 -3.58 -8.82
C TRP A 115 -0.32 -4.29 -9.89
N SER A 116 -0.11 -5.59 -9.73
CA SER A 116 0.61 -6.41 -10.72
C SER A 116 -0.15 -6.54 -12.04
N ALA A 117 -1.49 -6.48 -12.01
CA ALA A 117 -2.33 -6.54 -13.20
C ALA A 117 -2.43 -5.22 -13.97
N LEU A 118 -2.11 -4.08 -13.34
CA LEU A 118 -2.14 -2.75 -13.98
C LEU A 118 -1.04 -2.55 -15.04
N HIS A 119 -0.08 -3.47 -15.15
CA HIS A 119 0.95 -3.40 -16.18
C HIS A 119 0.33 -3.63 -17.56
N ILE A 120 0.00 -2.55 -18.23
CA ILE A 120 -0.25 -2.55 -19.67
C ILE A 120 1.13 -2.47 -20.34
N PRO A 121 1.59 -3.51 -21.06
CA PRO A 121 2.82 -3.39 -21.82
C PRO A 121 2.65 -2.25 -22.80
N VAL A 122 3.36 -1.16 -22.56
CA VAL A 122 3.44 -0.07 -23.52
C VAL A 122 4.14 -0.65 -24.75
N LYS A 123 3.38 -1.05 -25.76
CA LYS A 123 3.93 -1.32 -27.08
C LYS A 123 4.62 -0.02 -27.49
N SER A 124 5.94 0.03 -27.36
CA SER A 124 6.73 1.11 -27.92
C SER A 124 6.43 1.13 -29.41
N LYS A 125 5.54 2.00 -29.82
CA LYS A 125 5.43 2.42 -31.20
C LYS A 125 6.73 3.19 -31.45
N SER A 126 7.80 2.49 -31.79
CA SER A 126 8.95 3.08 -32.45
C SER A 126 8.38 3.64 -33.75
N LYS A 127 8.13 4.95 -33.78
CA LYS A 127 7.85 5.65 -35.04
C LYS A 127 9.07 5.36 -35.89
N PRO A 128 8.91 4.79 -37.12
CA PRO A 128 10.03 4.69 -38.01
C PRO A 128 10.54 6.11 -38.23
N ASN A 129 11.80 6.32 -37.93
CA ASN A 129 12.46 7.61 -38.11
C ASN A 129 12.43 7.92 -39.62
N PRO A 130 11.67 8.92 -40.12
CA PRO A 130 11.58 9.18 -41.57
C PRO A 130 12.88 9.74 -42.16
N PHE A 131 13.85 10.06 -41.31
CA PHE A 131 15.16 10.50 -41.72
C PHE A 131 16.18 9.45 -41.29
N GLY A 132 16.43 8.52 -42.20
CA GLY A 132 17.51 7.54 -42.07
C GLY A 132 18.87 8.22 -42.13
N TYR A 133 19.38 8.74 -41.01
CA TYR A 133 20.78 9.04 -40.90
C TYR A 133 21.53 7.73 -40.74
N LEU A 134 22.15 7.29 -41.89
CA LEU A 134 23.16 6.28 -41.86
C LEU A 134 24.33 6.79 -40.98
N CYS A 135 24.39 6.38 -39.76
CA CYS A 135 25.57 6.53 -38.93
C CYS A 135 26.52 5.39 -39.30
N CYS A 136 27.37 5.62 -40.28
CA CYS A 136 28.46 4.73 -40.65
C CYS A 136 29.48 4.71 -39.51
N TYR A 137 29.32 3.82 -38.56
CA TYR A 137 30.43 3.44 -37.71
C TYR A 137 31.33 2.45 -38.48
N SER A 138 32.38 3.02 -39.04
CA SER A 138 33.49 2.29 -39.63
C SER A 138 34.21 1.53 -38.52
N THR A 139 33.98 0.23 -38.41
CA THR A 139 34.82 -0.66 -37.59
C THR A 139 36.13 -0.88 -38.30
N ALA A 140 37.16 -0.11 -37.96
CA ALA A 140 38.51 -0.39 -38.35
C ALA A 140 39.01 -1.65 -37.64
N SER A 141 39.09 -2.76 -38.37
CA SER A 141 39.73 -4.00 -37.95
C SER A 141 41.24 -3.78 -37.82
N ILE A 142 41.76 -3.78 -36.61
CA ILE A 142 43.20 -3.81 -36.36
C ILE A 142 43.61 -5.28 -36.37
N THR A 143 44.16 -5.72 -37.50
CA THR A 143 44.91 -6.98 -37.60
C THR A 143 46.31 -6.76 -37.05
N THR A 144 46.62 -7.29 -35.88
CA THR A 144 47.99 -7.43 -35.38
C THR A 144 48.62 -8.68 -36.00
N ALA A 145 49.54 -8.46 -36.92
CA ALA A 145 50.44 -9.47 -37.43
C ALA A 145 51.53 -9.73 -36.40
N THR A 146 51.62 -10.96 -35.95
CA THR A 146 52.74 -11.51 -35.17
C THR A 146 53.89 -11.88 -36.10
N LYS A 147 55.08 -11.46 -35.69
CA LYS A 147 56.34 -11.97 -36.19
C LYS A 147 57.23 -12.37 -35.02
#